data_bb4b0f525436908327b0a004340e1151
#
_entry.id   bb4b0f525436908327b0a004340e1151
#
_cell.length_a   1.000
_cell.length_b   1.000
_cell.length_c   1.000
_cell.angle_alpha   90.00
_cell.angle_beta   90.00
_cell.angle_gamma   90.00
#
_symmetry.space_group_name_H-M   'P 1'
#
loop_
_entity.id
_entity.type
_entity.pdbx_description
1 polymer ?
#
loop_
_entity_poly.entity_id
_entity_poly.type
_entity_poly.pdbx_seq_one_letter_code
_entity_poly.pdbx_strand_id
1 'polypeptide(L)'
;MNFAHRGVLVAFVIVAFRASILAYGPLGHQIVAAIADERLANTSTAAKIYALLDGLRLEKAALIADEIKGWDKKGINDPRSFHYSAHRNIDKQLRDFWRANQPTHNPNAPAPSHHWFHYTDVPVTPAQRYRDGHAGRSKWDVVHMISFCIDVLQGRIPEQNERKITKPVAVILLAHYVADIHQPLHVGAAYFDAQGHATDPERDKSALADEGGNTFTIELSDEPPRRRGIRKKKFHGFWDYDTVNALFFQVPGGLPKAELDMQIIPLKQQLVHELATHEPRNWQMPSNVSIDSYAEIWADEILPIAREAHARLEFRNVKPLLDGDRVVATGEAIEKSAPGQTLYRTWATGIVRDELHKAGWRLADLLQKIL
;
A
#
# COMPACT_ATOMS: atom_id res chain seq x y z
N MET A 1 -37.44 -21.28 51.73
CA MET A 1 -36.55 -21.83 50.74
C MET A 1 -36.36 -20.71 49.68
N ASN A 2 -35.26 -19.96 49.78
CA ASN A 2 -34.96 -18.85 48.87
C ASN A 2 -33.94 -19.34 47.84
N PHE A 3 -34.33 -19.45 46.57
CA PHE A 3 -33.42 -19.71 45.46
C PHE A 3 -32.88 -18.37 44.94
N ALA A 4 -31.60 -18.10 45.19
CA ALA A 4 -30.87 -16.98 44.61
C ALA A 4 -30.42 -17.33 43.22
N HIS A 5 -30.91 -16.65 42.18
CA HIS A 5 -30.41 -16.73 40.81
C HIS A 5 -29.11 -15.92 40.70
N ARG A 6 -28.00 -16.59 40.54
CA ARG A 6 -26.73 -16.01 40.12
C ARG A 6 -26.74 -15.81 38.61
N GLY A 7 -26.93 -14.61 38.16
CA GLY A 7 -26.71 -14.21 36.75
C GLY A 7 -25.22 -14.21 36.45
N VAL A 8 -24.80 -15.06 35.53
CA VAL A 8 -23.44 -15.03 34.96
C VAL A 8 -23.41 -13.95 33.87
N LEU A 9 -22.68 -12.86 34.14
CA LEU A 9 -22.42 -11.80 33.16
C LEU A 9 -21.32 -12.30 32.22
N VAL A 10 -21.68 -12.75 31.01
CA VAL A 10 -20.73 -13.07 29.97
C VAL A 10 -20.32 -11.77 29.28
N ALA A 11 -19.13 -11.28 29.64
CA ALA A 11 -18.52 -10.15 28.94
C ALA A 11 -18.04 -10.62 27.55
N PHE A 12 -18.72 -10.21 26.49
CA PHE A 12 -18.24 -10.36 25.13
C PHE A 12 -17.08 -9.37 24.91
N VAL A 13 -15.86 -9.90 24.96
CA VAL A 13 -14.67 -9.15 24.47
C VAL A 13 -14.76 -9.11 22.95
N ILE A 14 -15.20 -8.01 22.40
CA ILE A 14 -15.12 -7.74 20.96
C ILE A 14 -13.64 -7.50 20.64
N VAL A 15 -12.94 -8.53 20.22
CA VAL A 15 -11.60 -8.38 19.63
C VAL A 15 -11.82 -7.77 18.25
N ALA A 16 -11.66 -6.46 18.17
CA ALA A 16 -11.57 -5.76 16.89
C ALA A 16 -10.31 -6.24 16.15
N PHE A 17 -10.49 -7.11 15.18
CA PHE A 17 -9.43 -7.46 14.24
C PHE A 17 -9.11 -6.23 13.42
N ARG A 18 -8.02 -5.54 13.77
CA ARG A 18 -7.41 -4.55 12.88
C ARG A 18 -7.04 -5.27 11.59
N ALA A 19 -7.67 -4.90 10.48
CA ALA A 19 -7.16 -5.24 9.16
C ALA A 19 -5.84 -4.48 9.04
N SER A 20 -4.71 -5.18 8.97
CA SER A 20 -3.44 -4.56 8.62
C SER A 20 -3.60 -3.99 7.23
N ILE A 21 -3.32 -2.70 7.07
CA ILE A 21 -3.21 -2.04 5.77
C ILE A 21 -2.06 -2.74 5.06
N LEU A 22 -2.37 -3.51 4.05
CA LEU A 22 -1.42 -4.13 3.14
C LEU A 22 -1.62 -3.41 1.83
N ALA A 23 -0.64 -2.62 1.44
CA ALA A 23 -0.55 -2.02 0.12
C ALA A 23 -0.61 -3.09 -0.96
N TYR A 24 -0.92 -2.72 -2.20
CA TYR A 24 -1.09 -3.70 -3.31
C TYR A 24 -0.83 -5.12 -2.84
N GLY A 25 -1.76 -5.88 -2.33
CA GLY A 25 -1.50 -7.16 -1.67
C GLY A 25 -0.24 -7.91 -2.15
N PRO A 26 0.24 -8.92 -1.48
CA PRO A 26 1.56 -9.51 -1.75
C PRO A 26 1.84 -9.77 -3.24
N LEU A 27 0.78 -10.06 -4.01
CA LEU A 27 0.89 -10.37 -5.44
C LEU A 27 1.24 -9.14 -6.28
N GLY A 28 0.67 -7.96 -5.97
CA GLY A 28 0.98 -6.73 -6.69
C GLY A 28 2.43 -6.29 -6.48
N HIS A 29 2.91 -6.29 -5.22
CA HIS A 29 4.32 -6.01 -4.92
C HIS A 29 5.28 -6.98 -5.61
N GLN A 30 4.94 -8.28 -5.64
CA GLN A 30 5.73 -9.26 -6.36
C GLN A 30 5.79 -8.97 -7.85
N ILE A 31 4.69 -8.59 -8.49
CA ILE A 31 4.66 -8.27 -9.92
C ILE A 31 5.57 -7.08 -10.22
N VAL A 32 5.42 -5.97 -9.49
CA VAL A 32 6.27 -4.76 -9.68
C VAL A 32 7.75 -5.10 -9.55
N ALA A 33 8.11 -5.78 -8.47
CA ALA A 33 9.50 -6.10 -8.20
C ALA A 33 10.08 -7.17 -9.15
N ALA A 34 9.26 -8.13 -9.60
CA ALA A 34 9.67 -9.13 -10.60
C ALA A 34 9.89 -8.51 -11.98
N ILE A 35 9.08 -7.52 -12.39
CA ILE A 35 9.32 -6.73 -13.60
C ILE A 35 10.68 -6.03 -13.49
N ALA A 36 10.98 -5.42 -12.35
CA ALA A 36 12.28 -4.77 -12.13
C ALA A 36 13.44 -5.78 -12.12
N ASP A 37 13.27 -6.96 -11.51
CA ASP A 37 14.26 -8.04 -11.55
C ASP A 37 14.57 -8.50 -12.99
N GLU A 38 13.54 -8.66 -13.85
CA GLU A 38 13.75 -9.04 -15.26
C GLU A 38 14.46 -7.93 -16.05
N ARG A 39 14.04 -6.69 -15.88
CA ARG A 39 14.63 -5.55 -16.59
C ARG A 39 16.09 -5.29 -16.21
N LEU A 40 16.43 -5.55 -14.96
CA LEU A 40 17.81 -5.41 -14.47
C LEU A 40 18.68 -6.65 -14.74
N ALA A 41 18.10 -7.73 -15.23
CA ALA A 41 18.83 -8.99 -15.43
C ALA A 41 20.15 -8.79 -16.20
N ASN A 42 21.22 -9.41 -15.73
CA ASN A 42 22.57 -9.33 -16.31
C ASN A 42 23.23 -7.94 -16.30
N THR A 43 22.71 -6.98 -15.53
CA THR A 43 23.34 -5.66 -15.33
C THR A 43 24.24 -5.65 -14.08
N SER A 44 25.16 -4.68 -14.04
CA SER A 44 25.95 -4.41 -12.81
C SER A 44 25.07 -4.02 -11.62
N THR A 45 23.95 -3.35 -11.87
CA THR A 45 22.97 -2.97 -10.86
C THR A 45 22.32 -4.19 -10.21
N ALA A 46 21.93 -5.20 -11.00
CA ALA A 46 21.42 -6.46 -10.45
C ALA A 46 22.43 -7.15 -9.55
N ALA A 47 23.71 -7.17 -9.93
CA ALA A 47 24.77 -7.75 -9.09
C ALA A 47 24.95 -6.98 -7.77
N LYS A 48 24.88 -5.65 -7.79
CA LYS A 48 24.93 -4.82 -6.57
C LYS A 48 23.74 -5.06 -5.66
N ILE A 49 22.52 -5.11 -6.22
CA ILE A 49 21.29 -5.41 -5.47
C ILE A 49 21.39 -6.79 -4.81
N TYR A 50 21.82 -7.81 -5.57
CA TYR A 50 21.98 -9.16 -5.06
C TYR A 50 22.98 -9.23 -3.90
N ALA A 51 24.09 -8.50 -4.01
CA ALA A 51 25.06 -8.39 -2.92
C ALA A 51 24.52 -7.64 -1.70
N LEU A 52 23.82 -6.52 -1.88
CA LEU A 52 23.18 -5.74 -0.81
C LEU A 52 22.12 -6.56 -0.07
N LEU A 53 21.34 -7.34 -0.79
CA LEU A 53 20.22 -8.13 -0.26
C LEU A 53 20.62 -9.55 0.17
N ASP A 54 21.93 -9.83 0.29
CA ASP A 54 22.43 -11.15 0.71
C ASP A 54 21.82 -12.29 -0.10
N GLY A 55 21.69 -12.09 -1.41
CA GLY A 55 21.16 -13.07 -2.35
C GLY A 55 19.64 -13.05 -2.54
N LEU A 56 18.89 -12.19 -1.86
CA LEU A 56 17.46 -12.02 -2.10
C LEU A 56 17.21 -11.26 -3.42
N ARG A 57 16.20 -11.69 -4.17
CA ARG A 57 15.68 -10.95 -5.32
C ARG A 57 14.71 -9.86 -4.88
N LEU A 58 14.55 -8.83 -5.72
CA LEU A 58 13.58 -7.74 -5.45
C LEU A 58 12.16 -8.26 -5.27
N GLU A 59 11.74 -9.26 -6.07
CA GLU A 59 10.43 -9.90 -5.94
C GLU A 59 10.15 -10.38 -4.50
N LYS A 60 11.14 -10.93 -3.82
CA LYS A 60 11.00 -11.37 -2.43
C LYS A 60 11.15 -10.18 -1.46
N ALA A 61 12.09 -9.30 -1.73
CA ALA A 61 12.37 -8.13 -0.90
C ALA A 61 11.16 -7.20 -0.79
N ALA A 62 10.39 -7.03 -1.87
CA ALA A 62 9.20 -6.19 -1.89
C ALA A 62 8.09 -6.59 -0.90
N LEU A 63 8.11 -7.80 -0.37
CA LEU A 63 7.12 -8.25 0.63
C LEU A 63 7.50 -7.87 2.06
N ILE A 64 8.76 -7.58 2.30
CA ILE A 64 9.34 -7.49 3.65
C ILE A 64 8.73 -6.35 4.46
N ALA A 65 8.50 -5.18 3.85
CA ALA A 65 7.94 -4.03 4.54
C ALA A 65 6.57 -4.34 5.19
N ASP A 66 5.75 -5.16 4.54
CA ASP A 66 4.48 -5.63 5.09
C ASP A 66 4.64 -6.82 6.06
N GLU A 67 5.55 -7.75 5.76
CA GLU A 67 5.79 -8.92 6.62
C GLU A 67 6.23 -8.52 8.02
N ILE A 68 7.06 -7.48 8.15
CA ILE A 68 7.53 -6.97 9.45
C ILE A 68 6.42 -6.30 10.28
N LYS A 69 5.31 -5.87 9.68
CA LYS A 69 4.11 -5.44 10.43
C LYS A 69 3.54 -6.57 11.30
N GLY A 70 3.81 -7.81 10.92
CA GLY A 70 3.44 -8.98 11.73
C GLY A 70 4.17 -9.03 13.08
N TRP A 71 5.35 -8.44 13.19
CA TRP A 71 6.11 -8.36 14.44
C TRP A 71 5.43 -7.48 15.49
N ASP A 72 4.63 -6.51 15.07
CA ASP A 72 3.87 -5.63 15.98
C ASP A 72 2.84 -6.39 16.81
N LYS A 73 2.26 -7.44 16.23
CA LYS A 73 1.21 -8.25 16.87
C LYS A 73 1.74 -9.45 17.62
N LYS A 74 2.76 -10.12 17.07
CA LYS A 74 3.29 -11.37 17.59
C LYS A 74 4.53 -11.17 18.45
N GLY A 75 5.21 -10.05 18.27
CA GLY A 75 6.56 -9.82 18.81
C GLY A 75 7.64 -10.40 17.89
N ILE A 76 8.77 -9.70 17.84
CA ILE A 76 9.92 -10.07 16.98
C ILE A 76 10.55 -11.42 17.37
N ASN A 77 10.39 -11.85 18.62
CA ASN A 77 10.93 -13.10 19.12
C ASN A 77 9.93 -14.27 19.09
N ASP A 78 8.68 -14.03 18.65
CA ASP A 78 7.70 -15.12 18.50
C ASP A 78 8.16 -16.06 17.38
N PRO A 79 8.20 -17.39 17.63
CA PRO A 79 8.59 -18.38 16.62
C PRO A 79 7.72 -18.35 15.35
N ARG A 80 6.49 -17.83 15.46
CA ARG A 80 5.55 -17.65 14.34
C ARG A 80 5.78 -16.37 13.57
N SER A 81 6.63 -15.49 14.06
CA SER A 81 7.03 -14.29 13.36
C SER A 81 7.96 -14.66 12.22
N PHE A 82 7.86 -13.89 11.15
CA PHE A 82 8.69 -14.09 9.98
C PHE A 82 10.17 -13.79 10.30
N HIS A 83 11.07 -14.65 9.83
CA HIS A 83 12.52 -14.49 10.04
C HIS A 83 13.28 -14.82 8.75
N TYR A 84 14.29 -14.02 8.46
CA TYR A 84 15.22 -14.24 7.34
C TYR A 84 16.47 -15.02 7.81
N SER A 85 16.28 -16.18 8.44
CA SER A 85 17.36 -16.94 9.06
C SER A 85 18.50 -17.33 8.12
N ALA A 86 18.21 -17.52 6.82
CA ALA A 86 19.22 -17.75 5.78
C ALA A 86 19.99 -16.47 5.38
N HIS A 87 19.48 -15.29 5.73
CA HIS A 87 20.01 -13.97 5.38
C HIS A 87 20.24 -13.16 6.66
N ARG A 88 21.17 -13.62 7.51
CA ARG A 88 21.37 -13.12 8.89
C ARG A 88 21.66 -11.63 8.96
N ASN A 89 22.40 -11.11 7.99
CA ASN A 89 22.72 -9.68 7.96
C ASN A 89 21.48 -8.84 7.70
N ILE A 90 20.64 -9.26 6.75
CA ILE A 90 19.36 -8.61 6.45
C ILE A 90 18.42 -8.73 7.66
N ASP A 91 18.28 -9.91 8.26
CA ASP A 91 17.40 -10.12 9.42
C ASP A 91 17.80 -9.20 10.58
N LYS A 92 19.11 -9.05 10.87
CA LYS A 92 19.58 -8.12 11.90
C LYS A 92 19.19 -6.67 11.60
N GLN A 93 19.43 -6.20 10.39
CA GLN A 93 19.16 -4.82 10.01
C GLN A 93 17.64 -4.52 10.00
N LEU A 94 16.80 -5.47 9.57
CA LEU A 94 15.34 -5.35 9.65
C LEU A 94 14.84 -5.26 11.10
N ARG A 95 15.46 -6.03 12.02
CA ARG A 95 15.13 -5.94 13.45
C ARG A 95 15.51 -4.59 14.03
N ASP A 96 16.66 -4.04 13.65
CA ASP A 96 17.11 -2.73 14.11
C ASP A 96 16.20 -1.62 13.52
N PHE A 97 15.81 -1.73 12.24
CA PHE A 97 14.83 -0.85 11.62
C PHE A 97 13.46 -0.92 12.34
N TRP A 98 12.93 -2.12 12.57
CA TRP A 98 11.66 -2.29 13.26
C TRP A 98 11.69 -1.70 14.68
N ARG A 99 12.77 -1.92 15.45
CA ARG A 99 12.91 -1.35 16.79
C ARG A 99 12.96 0.18 16.79
N ALA A 100 13.56 0.77 15.78
CA ALA A 100 13.64 2.23 15.65
C ALA A 100 12.33 2.88 15.17
N ASN A 101 11.38 2.09 14.66
CA ASN A 101 10.14 2.57 14.03
C ASN A 101 8.91 1.83 14.58
N GLN A 102 8.82 1.73 15.91
CA GLN A 102 7.75 1.02 16.62
C GLN A 102 6.37 1.60 16.34
N PRO A 103 5.31 0.80 16.39
CA PRO A 103 3.95 1.27 16.26
C PRO A 103 3.65 2.43 17.22
N THR A 104 3.13 3.51 16.66
CA THR A 104 2.60 4.65 17.40
C THR A 104 1.36 5.17 16.68
N HIS A 105 0.39 5.61 17.44
CA HIS A 105 -0.80 6.28 16.92
C HIS A 105 -0.59 7.78 16.72
N ASN A 106 0.50 8.34 17.26
CA ASN A 106 0.80 9.75 17.09
C ASN A 106 1.64 9.97 15.81
N PRO A 107 1.04 10.54 14.74
CA PRO A 107 1.76 10.82 13.50
C PRO A 107 2.85 11.90 13.68
N ASN A 108 2.76 12.70 14.74
CA ASN A 108 3.72 13.76 15.06
C ASN A 108 4.81 13.28 16.04
N ALA A 109 4.84 11.99 16.39
CA ALA A 109 5.89 11.45 17.21
C ALA A 109 7.26 11.70 16.55
N PRO A 110 8.33 11.97 17.33
CA PRO A 110 9.69 12.08 16.80
C PRO A 110 10.12 10.83 16.03
N ALA A 111 9.61 9.66 16.44
CA ALA A 111 9.79 8.38 15.79
C ALA A 111 8.43 7.79 15.40
N PRO A 112 7.85 8.17 14.24
CA PRO A 112 6.59 7.59 13.79
C PRO A 112 6.78 6.11 13.47
N SER A 113 5.68 5.38 13.55
CA SER A 113 5.63 3.97 13.16
C SER A 113 5.96 3.79 11.67
N HIS A 114 6.65 2.70 11.34
CA HIS A 114 6.84 2.31 9.93
C HIS A 114 5.53 2.11 9.16
N HIS A 115 4.39 1.99 9.83
CA HIS A 115 3.06 1.94 9.19
C HIS A 115 2.71 3.22 8.42
N TRP A 116 3.23 4.37 8.84
CA TRP A 116 3.00 5.66 8.17
C TRP A 116 3.78 5.82 6.87
N PHE A 117 4.80 5.00 6.64
CA PHE A 117 5.72 5.11 5.51
C PHE A 117 5.13 4.64 4.17
N HIS A 118 3.97 4.01 4.19
CA HIS A 118 3.37 3.33 3.05
C HIS A 118 2.42 4.20 2.23
N TYR A 119 1.98 5.35 2.75
CA TYR A 119 0.92 6.14 2.14
C TYR A 119 1.06 7.63 2.46
N THR A 120 0.30 8.42 1.71
CA THR A 120 -0.07 9.80 2.02
C THR A 120 -1.57 9.94 1.74
N ASP A 121 -2.25 10.86 2.43
CA ASP A 121 -3.70 11.04 2.34
C ASP A 121 -4.02 12.40 1.72
N VAL A 122 -3.45 12.71 0.54
CA VAL A 122 -3.70 13.99 -0.15
C VAL A 122 -5.18 14.11 -0.46
N PRO A 123 -5.83 15.25 -0.15
CA PRO A 123 -7.24 15.43 -0.43
C PRO A 123 -7.57 15.26 -1.91
N VAL A 124 -8.52 14.38 -2.22
CA VAL A 124 -9.04 14.23 -3.58
C VAL A 124 -9.99 15.36 -3.96
N THR A 125 -10.52 16.09 -2.98
CA THR A 125 -11.38 17.27 -3.13
C THR A 125 -10.97 18.35 -2.12
N PRO A 126 -10.63 19.58 -2.55
CA PRO A 126 -10.48 20.00 -3.94
C PRO A 126 -9.27 19.34 -4.63
N ALA A 127 -9.22 19.40 -5.97
CA ALA A 127 -8.08 18.87 -6.71
C ALA A 127 -6.80 19.63 -6.35
N GLN A 128 -5.80 18.91 -5.84
CA GLN A 128 -4.50 19.44 -5.42
C GLN A 128 -3.38 18.61 -6.04
N ARG A 129 -2.19 19.22 -6.16
CA ARG A 129 -0.93 18.49 -6.29
C ARG A 129 -0.39 18.14 -4.91
N TYR A 130 0.57 17.26 -4.86
CA TYR A 130 1.20 16.89 -3.59
C TYR A 130 1.75 18.10 -2.83
N ARG A 131 2.35 19.08 -3.51
CA ARG A 131 2.95 20.30 -2.90
C ARG A 131 1.96 21.40 -2.55
N ASP A 132 0.72 21.34 -3.00
CA ASP A 132 -0.22 22.48 -2.92
C ASP A 132 -0.87 22.66 -1.54
N GLY A 133 -0.72 21.70 -0.62
CA GLY A 133 -1.35 21.75 0.70
C GLY A 133 -0.56 21.01 1.77
N HIS A 134 -1.19 20.86 2.94
CA HIS A 134 -0.59 20.22 4.12
C HIS A 134 -1.38 19.01 4.62
N ALA A 135 -2.71 19.01 4.41
CA ALA A 135 -3.57 17.95 4.90
C ALA A 135 -3.19 16.59 4.31
N GLY A 136 -3.15 15.57 5.16
CA GLY A 136 -2.83 14.19 4.79
C GLY A 136 -1.36 13.92 4.45
N ARG A 137 -0.50 14.91 4.53
CA ARG A 137 0.93 14.82 4.23
C ARG A 137 1.75 14.76 5.50
N SER A 138 2.89 14.11 5.42
CA SER A 138 3.83 13.98 6.54
C SER A 138 5.25 13.91 6.01
N LYS A 139 6.22 14.41 6.78
CA LYS A 139 7.66 14.19 6.46
C LYS A 139 8.09 12.71 6.50
N TRP A 140 7.16 11.82 6.80
CA TRP A 140 7.36 10.38 6.90
C TRP A 140 6.38 9.59 6.02
N ASP A 141 5.65 10.25 5.14
CA ASP A 141 4.78 9.57 4.18
C ASP A 141 5.58 8.92 3.04
N VAL A 142 4.90 8.16 2.19
CA VAL A 142 5.53 7.39 1.11
C VAL A 142 6.41 8.24 0.19
N VAL A 143 6.02 9.49 -0.08
CA VAL A 143 6.76 10.42 -0.95
C VAL A 143 8.12 10.77 -0.33
N HIS A 144 8.10 11.17 0.94
CA HIS A 144 9.33 11.51 1.67
C HIS A 144 10.19 10.28 1.96
N MET A 145 9.57 9.12 2.21
CA MET A 145 10.32 7.90 2.50
C MET A 145 11.02 7.33 1.26
N ILE A 146 10.43 7.46 0.07
CA ILE A 146 11.13 7.14 -1.18
C ILE A 146 12.37 8.04 -1.32
N SER A 147 12.22 9.36 -1.14
CA SER A 147 13.34 10.31 -1.19
C SER A 147 14.40 10.01 -0.14
N PHE A 148 14.00 9.69 1.10
CA PHE A 148 14.92 9.28 2.17
C PHE A 148 15.73 8.04 1.81
N CYS A 149 15.10 7.02 1.23
CA CYS A 149 15.79 5.81 0.79
C CYS A 149 16.79 6.10 -0.34
N ILE A 150 16.44 6.97 -1.29
CA ILE A 150 17.33 7.45 -2.35
C ILE A 150 18.56 8.12 -1.73
N ASP A 151 18.35 9.02 -0.76
CA ASP A 151 19.43 9.73 -0.05
C ASP A 151 20.39 8.79 0.68
N VAL A 152 19.88 7.74 1.31
CA VAL A 152 20.70 6.70 1.95
C VAL A 152 21.54 5.94 0.91
N LEU A 153 20.93 5.53 -0.21
CA LEU A 153 21.64 4.79 -1.25
C LEU A 153 22.74 5.61 -1.92
N GLN A 154 22.51 6.90 -2.11
CA GLN A 154 23.50 7.84 -2.65
C GLN A 154 24.49 8.36 -1.60
N GLY A 155 24.35 7.94 -0.33
CA GLY A 155 25.26 8.34 0.75
C GLY A 155 25.07 9.79 1.25
N ARG A 156 23.98 10.46 0.88
CA ARG A 156 23.61 11.79 1.42
C ARG A 156 23.11 11.71 2.85
N ILE A 157 22.46 10.60 3.21
CA ILE A 157 22.10 10.25 4.59
C ILE A 157 22.95 9.04 5.01
N PRO A 158 23.64 9.11 6.16
CA PRO A 158 24.46 7.99 6.65
C PRO A 158 23.58 6.81 7.08
N GLU A 159 24.10 5.59 6.96
CA GLU A 159 23.41 4.35 7.39
C GLU A 159 23.17 4.29 8.92
N GLN A 160 23.89 5.09 9.70
CA GLN A 160 23.71 5.24 11.14
C GLN A 160 22.61 6.24 11.51
N ASN A 161 21.67 6.51 10.56
CA ASN A 161 20.54 7.41 10.79
C ASN A 161 19.60 6.91 11.91
N GLU A 162 18.77 7.82 12.40
CA GLU A 162 17.82 7.54 13.50
C GLU A 162 16.80 6.46 13.16
N ARG A 163 16.46 6.29 11.87
CA ARG A 163 15.50 5.30 11.37
C ARG A 163 16.08 3.92 11.16
N LYS A 164 17.40 3.76 11.28
CA LYS A 164 18.11 2.52 10.99
C LYS A 164 17.86 2.01 9.57
N ILE A 165 17.66 2.93 8.62
CA ILE A 165 17.55 2.62 7.20
C ILE A 165 18.97 2.56 6.64
N THR A 166 19.50 1.35 6.53
CA THR A 166 20.76 1.04 5.87
C THR A 166 20.54 0.88 4.36
N LYS A 167 21.62 0.76 3.57
CA LYS A 167 21.46 0.53 2.11
C LYS A 167 20.63 -0.70 1.77
N PRO A 168 20.84 -1.89 2.40
CA PRO A 168 19.95 -3.03 2.21
C PRO A 168 18.49 -2.74 2.55
N VAL A 169 18.24 -2.10 3.70
CA VAL A 169 16.87 -1.72 4.10
C VAL A 169 16.26 -0.72 3.11
N ALA A 170 17.04 0.26 2.63
CA ALA A 170 16.57 1.22 1.63
C ALA A 170 16.15 0.55 0.31
N VAL A 171 16.90 -0.45 -0.19
CA VAL A 171 16.51 -1.22 -1.38
C VAL A 171 15.21 -1.99 -1.13
N ILE A 172 15.07 -2.64 0.04
CA ILE A 172 13.87 -3.37 0.45
C ILE A 172 12.66 -2.43 0.47
N LEU A 173 12.80 -1.27 1.09
CA LEU A 173 11.73 -0.28 1.21
C LEU A 173 11.37 0.31 -0.16
N LEU A 174 12.35 0.64 -1.02
CA LEU A 174 12.07 1.12 -2.37
C LEU A 174 11.34 0.08 -3.22
N ALA A 175 11.73 -1.20 -3.14
CA ALA A 175 11.05 -2.27 -3.85
C ALA A 175 9.56 -2.37 -3.48
N HIS A 176 9.20 -1.94 -2.28
CA HIS A 176 7.83 -1.89 -1.78
C HIS A 176 7.15 -0.54 -2.08
N TYR A 177 7.74 0.58 -1.66
CA TYR A 177 7.10 1.90 -1.71
C TYR A 177 6.90 2.43 -3.14
N VAL A 178 7.73 2.00 -4.11
CA VAL A 178 7.47 2.35 -5.52
C VAL A 178 6.18 1.69 -6.01
N ALA A 179 5.82 0.51 -5.53
CA ALA A 179 4.51 -0.07 -5.80
C ALA A 179 3.39 0.69 -5.06
N ASP A 180 3.59 1.02 -3.78
CA ASP A 180 2.62 1.76 -2.97
C ASP A 180 2.22 3.08 -3.61
N ILE A 181 3.19 3.90 -4.03
CA ILE A 181 2.92 5.23 -4.61
C ILE A 181 2.19 5.16 -5.96
N HIS A 182 2.17 3.99 -6.63
CA HIS A 182 1.41 3.76 -7.86
C HIS A 182 0.02 3.15 -7.60
N GLN A 183 -0.37 2.94 -6.33
CA GLN A 183 -1.74 2.57 -5.95
C GLN A 183 -2.51 3.85 -5.57
N PRO A 184 -3.62 4.19 -6.27
CA PRO A 184 -4.30 5.47 -6.11
C PRO A 184 -4.73 5.80 -4.68
N LEU A 185 -5.18 4.80 -3.92
CA LEU A 185 -5.65 4.99 -2.55
C LEU A 185 -4.51 5.03 -1.51
N HIS A 186 -3.26 4.82 -1.92
CA HIS A 186 -2.07 5.11 -1.12
C HIS A 186 -1.61 6.57 -1.25
N VAL A 187 -2.22 7.33 -2.17
CA VAL A 187 -1.84 8.74 -2.41
C VAL A 187 -2.98 9.70 -2.13
N GLY A 188 -4.22 9.31 -2.46
CA GLY A 188 -5.38 10.18 -2.32
C GLY A 188 -6.44 9.66 -1.37
N ALA A 189 -6.99 10.55 -0.53
CA ALA A 189 -8.06 10.27 0.42
C ALA A 189 -9.22 11.26 0.31
N ALA A 190 -10.44 10.80 0.57
CA ALA A 190 -11.58 11.67 0.72
C ALA A 190 -11.70 12.16 2.18
N TYR A 191 -12.17 13.40 2.33
CA TYR A 191 -12.41 14.02 3.62
C TYR A 191 -13.85 14.43 3.78
N PHE A 192 -14.40 14.26 4.96
CA PHE A 192 -15.80 14.47 5.27
C PHE A 192 -15.98 15.36 6.50
N ASP A 193 -16.98 16.23 6.46
CA ASP A 193 -17.43 16.99 7.65
C ASP A 193 -18.21 16.10 8.64
N ALA A 194 -18.63 16.67 9.74
CA ALA A 194 -19.39 15.96 10.77
C ALA A 194 -20.77 15.47 10.28
N GLN A 195 -21.30 16.03 9.19
CA GLN A 195 -22.54 15.64 8.55
C GLN A 195 -22.36 14.57 7.48
N GLY A 196 -21.11 14.22 7.16
CA GLY A 196 -20.75 13.23 6.16
C GLY A 196 -20.70 13.77 4.73
N HIS A 197 -20.64 15.08 4.54
CA HIS A 197 -20.41 15.67 3.23
C HIS A 197 -18.91 15.80 2.94
N ALA A 198 -18.54 15.59 1.68
CA ALA A 198 -17.16 15.81 1.26
C ALA A 198 -16.74 17.26 1.49
N THR A 199 -15.61 17.48 2.13
CA THR A 199 -15.11 18.81 2.50
C THR A 199 -13.62 18.97 2.22
N ASP A 200 -13.15 20.22 2.26
CA ASP A 200 -11.75 20.60 2.10
C ASP A 200 -11.06 20.63 3.47
N PRO A 201 -10.16 19.68 3.79
CA PRO A 201 -9.47 19.64 5.08
C PRO A 201 -8.47 20.79 5.28
N GLU A 202 -8.09 21.51 4.23
CA GLU A 202 -7.28 22.72 4.39
C GLU A 202 -8.07 23.87 5.03
N ARG A 203 -9.39 23.89 4.83
CA ARG A 203 -10.33 24.88 5.38
C ARG A 203 -11.04 24.37 6.61
N ASP A 204 -11.50 23.12 6.57
CA ASP A 204 -12.15 22.47 7.71
C ASP A 204 -11.16 21.56 8.44
N LYS A 205 -10.56 22.08 9.50
CA LYS A 205 -9.59 21.32 10.30
C LYS A 205 -10.21 20.18 11.14
N SER A 206 -11.54 20.10 11.19
CA SER A 206 -12.28 19.01 11.81
C SER A 206 -12.63 17.88 10.82
N ALA A 207 -12.32 18.04 9.55
CA ALA A 207 -12.59 17.04 8.51
C ALA A 207 -11.93 15.70 8.83
N LEU A 208 -12.68 14.63 8.59
CA LEU A 208 -12.29 13.25 8.87
C LEU A 208 -11.91 12.55 7.57
N ALA A 209 -10.70 11.98 7.51
CA ALA A 209 -10.24 11.21 6.36
C ALA A 209 -10.89 9.83 6.29
N ASP A 210 -11.06 9.31 5.06
CA ASP A 210 -11.42 7.91 4.79
C ASP A 210 -10.22 6.96 4.83
N GLU A 211 -9.02 7.50 5.09
CA GLU A 211 -7.75 6.78 5.12
C GLU A 211 -7.53 5.96 3.83
N GLY A 212 -7.65 6.61 2.68
CA GLY A 212 -7.57 5.95 1.38
C GLY A 212 -8.59 4.83 1.21
N GLY A 213 -9.79 4.96 1.78
CA GLY A 213 -10.86 3.96 1.70
C GLY A 213 -10.74 2.79 2.68
N ASN A 214 -9.77 2.80 3.61
CA ASN A 214 -9.58 1.70 4.57
C ASN A 214 -10.75 1.52 5.53
N THR A 215 -11.44 2.58 5.84
CA THR A 215 -12.56 2.61 6.79
C THR A 215 -13.91 2.43 6.12
N PHE A 216 -13.97 2.53 4.79
CA PHE A 216 -15.19 2.36 4.00
C PHE A 216 -15.34 0.93 3.46
N THR A 217 -16.60 0.51 3.29
CA THR A 217 -16.92 -0.71 2.54
C THR A 217 -17.31 -0.35 1.12
N ILE A 218 -16.96 -1.21 0.14
CA ILE A 218 -17.35 -1.01 -1.25
C ILE A 218 -18.49 -1.94 -1.68
N GLU A 219 -19.39 -1.42 -2.53
CA GLU A 219 -20.47 -2.18 -3.16
C GLU A 219 -20.47 -1.88 -4.66
N LEU A 220 -20.30 -2.91 -5.48
CA LEU A 220 -20.21 -2.80 -6.93
C LEU A 220 -21.44 -3.40 -7.59
N SER A 221 -21.83 -2.84 -8.74
CA SER A 221 -23.02 -3.22 -9.48
C SER A 221 -22.93 -4.61 -10.13
N ASP A 222 -21.70 -5.10 -10.38
CA ASP A 222 -21.43 -6.43 -10.95
C ASP A 222 -21.33 -7.55 -9.90
N GLU A 223 -21.49 -7.23 -8.61
CA GLU A 223 -21.48 -8.24 -7.56
C GLU A 223 -22.88 -8.81 -7.32
N PRO A 224 -23.00 -10.15 -7.18
CA PRO A 224 -24.29 -10.76 -6.82
C PRO A 224 -24.74 -10.25 -5.44
N PRO A 225 -26.06 -10.22 -5.18
CA PRO A 225 -26.60 -9.87 -3.88
C PRO A 225 -25.93 -10.69 -2.78
N ARG A 226 -25.38 -10.04 -1.78
CA ARG A 226 -24.59 -10.70 -0.73
C ARG A 226 -25.47 -11.58 0.14
N ARG A 227 -25.01 -12.81 0.38
CA ARG A 227 -25.63 -13.68 1.36
C ARG A 227 -25.43 -13.11 2.77
N ARG A 228 -26.44 -13.23 3.62
CA ARG A 228 -26.41 -12.77 5.01
C ARG A 228 -25.21 -13.41 5.74
N GLY A 229 -24.38 -12.59 6.38
CA GLY A 229 -23.20 -13.05 7.13
C GLY A 229 -21.86 -12.97 6.40
N ILE A 230 -21.82 -12.63 5.11
CA ILE A 230 -20.55 -12.39 4.41
C ILE A 230 -20.03 -10.98 4.75
N ARG A 231 -18.75 -10.89 5.18
CA ARG A 231 -18.08 -9.62 5.49
C ARG A 231 -18.06 -8.72 4.25
N LYS A 232 -18.46 -7.46 4.42
CA LYS A 232 -18.35 -6.45 3.35
C LYS A 232 -16.88 -6.22 3.01
N LYS A 233 -16.56 -6.07 1.73
CA LYS A 233 -15.22 -5.73 1.26
C LYS A 233 -14.87 -4.31 1.66
N LYS A 234 -13.62 -4.06 2.02
CA LYS A 234 -13.10 -2.71 2.21
C LYS A 234 -12.79 -2.10 0.85
N PHE A 235 -13.01 -0.78 0.73
CA PHE A 235 -12.76 -0.05 -0.50
C PHE A 235 -11.26 -0.09 -0.85
N HIS A 236 -10.39 0.19 0.11
CA HIS A 236 -8.95 0.04 -0.06
C HIS A 236 -8.55 -1.38 -0.48
N GLY A 237 -9.00 -2.39 0.28
CA GLY A 237 -8.70 -3.79 -0.01
C GLY A 237 -9.22 -4.29 -1.37
N PHE A 238 -10.24 -3.68 -1.94
CA PHE A 238 -10.66 -3.95 -3.31
C PHE A 238 -9.55 -3.57 -4.31
N TRP A 239 -8.89 -2.42 -4.14
CA TRP A 239 -7.78 -2.00 -4.98
C TRP A 239 -6.53 -2.87 -4.79
N ASP A 240 -6.24 -3.29 -3.54
CA ASP A 240 -5.05 -4.09 -3.23
C ASP A 240 -5.13 -5.53 -3.70
N TYR A 241 -6.33 -6.14 -3.62
CA TYR A 241 -6.49 -7.57 -3.80
C TYR A 241 -7.41 -7.93 -4.95
N ASP A 242 -8.64 -7.36 -4.99
CA ASP A 242 -9.63 -7.81 -5.95
C ASP A 242 -9.24 -7.42 -7.38
N THR A 243 -8.69 -6.22 -7.59
CA THR A 243 -8.23 -5.76 -8.90
C THR A 243 -7.01 -6.53 -9.39
N VAL A 244 -6.02 -6.78 -8.50
CA VAL A 244 -4.83 -7.58 -8.84
C VAL A 244 -5.22 -9.02 -9.15
N ASN A 245 -6.09 -9.63 -8.34
CA ASN A 245 -6.58 -10.98 -8.59
C ASN A 245 -7.41 -11.06 -9.88
N ALA A 246 -8.11 -10.00 -10.26
CA ALA A 246 -8.87 -9.96 -11.52
C ALA A 246 -7.98 -10.02 -12.77
N LEU A 247 -6.69 -9.72 -12.67
CA LEU A 247 -5.71 -9.97 -13.74
C LEU A 247 -5.57 -11.47 -14.06
N PHE A 248 -5.95 -12.34 -13.12
CA PHE A 248 -5.87 -13.79 -13.21
C PHE A 248 -7.27 -14.43 -13.23
N PHE A 249 -8.22 -13.81 -13.94
CA PHE A 249 -9.65 -14.22 -13.97
C PHE A 249 -9.87 -15.68 -14.43
N GLN A 250 -8.87 -16.30 -15.07
CA GLN A 250 -8.92 -17.70 -15.51
C GLN A 250 -8.81 -18.68 -14.33
N VAL A 251 -8.31 -18.23 -13.18
CA VAL A 251 -8.12 -19.07 -12.00
C VAL A 251 -9.41 -19.06 -11.18
N PRO A 252 -10.04 -20.23 -10.93
CA PRO A 252 -11.25 -20.31 -10.12
C PRO A 252 -11.02 -19.79 -8.71
N GLY A 253 -12.01 -19.05 -8.18
CA GLY A 253 -11.99 -18.62 -6.78
C GLY A 253 -12.22 -19.80 -5.81
N GLY A 254 -11.69 -19.65 -4.58
CA GLY A 254 -11.96 -20.61 -3.49
C GLY A 254 -11.14 -21.89 -3.51
N LEU A 255 -10.09 -21.95 -4.35
CA LEU A 255 -9.14 -23.06 -4.37
C LEU A 255 -8.32 -23.14 -3.06
N PRO A 256 -7.90 -24.34 -2.62
CA PRO A 256 -6.87 -24.50 -1.61
C PRO A 256 -5.59 -23.75 -2.02
N LYS A 257 -4.85 -23.20 -1.04
CA LYS A 257 -3.67 -22.37 -1.31
C LYS A 257 -2.66 -23.03 -2.26
N ALA A 258 -2.36 -24.32 -2.06
CA ALA A 258 -1.40 -25.04 -2.89
C ALA A 258 -1.84 -25.13 -4.37
N GLU A 259 -3.14 -25.37 -4.61
CA GLU A 259 -3.70 -25.41 -5.97
C GLU A 259 -3.75 -24.02 -6.60
N LEU A 260 -4.11 -23.02 -5.79
CA LEU A 260 -4.09 -21.62 -6.21
C LEU A 260 -2.69 -21.19 -6.63
N ASP A 261 -1.68 -21.48 -5.81
CA ASP A 261 -0.27 -21.15 -6.10
C ASP A 261 0.21 -21.87 -7.38
N MET A 262 -0.14 -23.13 -7.59
CA MET A 262 0.20 -23.89 -8.82
C MET A 262 -0.38 -23.25 -10.08
N GLN A 263 -1.55 -22.63 -10.01
CA GLN A 263 -2.19 -21.98 -11.17
C GLN A 263 -1.72 -20.54 -11.36
N ILE A 264 -1.54 -19.79 -10.28
CA ILE A 264 -1.17 -18.36 -10.34
C ILE A 264 0.31 -18.18 -10.70
N ILE A 265 1.23 -19.02 -10.20
CA ILE A 265 2.67 -18.83 -10.43
C ILE A 265 3.04 -18.75 -11.92
N PRO A 266 2.64 -19.70 -12.80
CA PRO A 266 2.98 -19.63 -14.21
C PRO A 266 2.31 -18.44 -14.91
N LEU A 267 1.08 -18.10 -14.57
CA LEU A 267 0.38 -16.94 -15.13
C LEU A 267 1.04 -15.62 -14.71
N LYS A 268 1.47 -15.52 -13.45
CA LYS A 268 2.24 -14.38 -12.96
C LYS A 268 3.56 -14.24 -13.73
N GLN A 269 4.29 -15.33 -13.93
CA GLN A 269 5.55 -15.31 -14.70
C GLN A 269 5.31 -14.84 -16.14
N GLN A 270 4.27 -15.34 -16.78
CA GLN A 270 3.89 -14.89 -18.13
C GLN A 270 3.54 -13.40 -18.16
N LEU A 271 2.72 -12.91 -17.22
CA LEU A 271 2.35 -11.51 -17.12
C LEU A 271 3.59 -10.63 -16.85
N VAL A 272 4.45 -11.02 -15.92
CA VAL A 272 5.69 -10.30 -15.61
C VAL A 272 6.59 -10.20 -16.84
N HIS A 273 6.79 -11.30 -17.56
CA HIS A 273 7.58 -11.31 -18.79
C HIS A 273 6.99 -10.40 -19.86
N GLU A 274 5.68 -10.48 -20.08
CA GLU A 274 4.97 -9.57 -20.99
C GLU A 274 5.23 -8.11 -20.61
N LEU A 275 5.01 -7.75 -19.34
CA LEU A 275 5.13 -6.37 -18.87
C LEU A 275 6.60 -5.90 -18.82
N ALA A 276 7.56 -6.76 -18.56
CA ALA A 276 8.98 -6.41 -18.55
C ALA A 276 9.55 -6.14 -19.94
N THR A 277 9.01 -6.80 -20.98
CA THR A 277 9.49 -6.72 -22.36
C THR A 277 8.80 -5.65 -23.20
N HIS A 278 7.61 -5.21 -22.82
CA HIS A 278 6.87 -4.15 -23.50
C HIS A 278 6.93 -2.85 -22.72
N GLU A 279 7.29 -1.76 -23.37
CA GLU A 279 7.42 -0.46 -22.71
C GLU A 279 6.04 0.11 -22.33
N PRO A 280 5.82 0.48 -21.04
CA PRO A 280 4.55 1.11 -20.63
C PRO A 280 4.46 2.54 -21.14
N ARG A 281 3.23 3.02 -21.28
CA ARG A 281 3.00 4.42 -21.66
C ARG A 281 3.35 5.35 -20.50
N ASN A 282 3.93 6.51 -20.81
CA ASN A 282 4.16 7.62 -19.87
C ASN A 282 4.91 7.20 -18.58
N TRP A 283 5.84 6.26 -18.69
CA TRP A 283 6.64 5.82 -17.54
C TRP A 283 7.88 6.66 -17.32
N GLN A 284 8.42 7.20 -18.42
CA GLN A 284 9.69 7.91 -18.41
C GLN A 284 9.58 9.24 -17.65
N MET A 285 10.58 9.50 -16.85
CA MET A 285 10.72 10.82 -16.23
C MET A 285 11.35 11.79 -17.24
N PRO A 286 10.91 13.07 -17.26
CA PRO A 286 11.55 14.08 -18.10
C PRO A 286 13.05 14.18 -17.81
N SER A 287 13.87 14.31 -18.86
CA SER A 287 15.34 14.29 -18.75
C SER A 287 15.94 15.43 -17.90
N ASN A 288 15.19 16.51 -17.70
CA ASN A 288 15.59 17.68 -16.90
C ASN A 288 15.12 17.61 -15.44
N VAL A 289 14.51 16.51 -15.02
CA VAL A 289 13.98 16.33 -13.66
C VAL A 289 15.03 15.62 -12.79
N SER A 290 15.30 16.18 -11.62
CA SER A 290 16.14 15.53 -10.60
C SER A 290 15.45 14.27 -10.04
N ILE A 291 16.24 13.26 -9.75
CA ILE A 291 15.78 12.04 -9.06
C ILE A 291 15.08 12.38 -7.74
N ASP A 292 15.49 13.43 -7.06
CA ASP A 292 14.89 13.89 -5.80
C ASP A 292 13.42 14.31 -5.94
N SER A 293 12.96 14.60 -7.15
CA SER A 293 11.56 14.99 -7.43
C SER A 293 10.70 13.83 -7.93
N TYR A 294 11.26 12.63 -8.12
CA TYR A 294 10.54 11.50 -8.72
C TYR A 294 9.29 11.11 -7.93
N ALA A 295 9.44 10.96 -6.62
CA ALA A 295 8.32 10.54 -5.76
C ALA A 295 7.15 11.53 -5.79
N GLU A 296 7.44 12.84 -5.78
CA GLU A 296 6.39 13.86 -5.87
C GLU A 296 5.69 13.87 -7.22
N ILE A 297 6.44 13.71 -8.31
CA ILE A 297 5.85 13.63 -9.66
C ILE A 297 4.99 12.39 -9.79
N TRP A 298 5.42 11.25 -9.26
CA TRP A 298 4.62 10.03 -9.26
C TRP A 298 3.33 10.22 -8.45
N ALA A 299 3.40 10.84 -7.28
CA ALA A 299 2.20 11.18 -6.51
C ALA A 299 1.25 12.10 -7.31
N ASP A 300 1.78 13.14 -7.98
CA ASP A 300 0.99 14.06 -8.79
C ASP A 300 0.33 13.37 -9.99
N GLU A 301 0.95 12.36 -10.58
CA GLU A 301 0.38 11.57 -11.66
C GLU A 301 -0.75 10.63 -11.18
N ILE A 302 -0.64 10.12 -9.96
CA ILE A 302 -1.63 9.20 -9.35
C ILE A 302 -2.85 9.94 -8.79
N LEU A 303 -2.72 11.16 -8.31
CA LEU A 303 -3.81 11.93 -7.72
C LEU A 303 -5.05 12.08 -8.63
N PRO A 304 -4.94 12.34 -9.95
CA PRO A 304 -6.10 12.33 -10.84
C PRO A 304 -6.85 10.99 -10.84
N ILE A 305 -6.13 9.88 -10.77
CA ILE A 305 -6.71 8.52 -10.74
C ILE A 305 -7.40 8.29 -9.40
N ALA A 306 -6.78 8.71 -8.29
CA ALA A 306 -7.40 8.65 -6.96
C ALA A 306 -8.70 9.46 -6.90
N ARG A 307 -8.72 10.66 -7.51
CA ARG A 307 -9.95 11.47 -7.66
C ARG A 307 -11.03 10.75 -8.43
N GLU A 308 -10.69 10.14 -9.58
CA GLU A 308 -11.64 9.37 -10.37
C GLU A 308 -12.15 8.15 -9.61
N ALA A 309 -11.29 7.45 -8.86
CA ALA A 309 -11.66 6.31 -8.03
C ALA A 309 -12.75 6.68 -7.02
N HIS A 310 -12.63 7.85 -6.37
CA HIS A 310 -13.65 8.35 -5.46
C HIS A 310 -14.87 8.93 -6.20
N ALA A 311 -14.67 9.67 -7.29
CA ALA A 311 -15.76 10.32 -8.03
C ALA A 311 -16.75 9.33 -8.66
N ARG A 312 -16.31 8.12 -8.99
CA ARG A 312 -17.16 7.03 -9.50
C ARG A 312 -18.01 6.36 -8.43
N LEU A 313 -17.86 6.73 -7.17
CA LEU A 313 -18.57 6.16 -6.03
C LEU A 313 -19.46 7.22 -5.37
N GLU A 314 -20.60 6.79 -4.87
CA GLU A 314 -21.44 7.53 -3.95
C GLU A 314 -21.13 7.09 -2.52
N PHE A 315 -20.80 8.04 -1.65
CA PHE A 315 -20.52 7.77 -0.25
C PHE A 315 -21.80 7.94 0.57
N ARG A 316 -22.20 6.90 1.30
CA ARG A 316 -23.41 6.84 2.10
C ARG A 316 -23.12 6.45 3.53
N ASN A 317 -24.02 6.83 4.45
CA ASN A 317 -23.94 6.48 5.87
C ASN A 317 -22.60 6.90 6.50
N VAL A 318 -22.05 8.01 6.02
CA VAL A 318 -20.76 8.52 6.51
C VAL A 318 -20.92 9.01 7.93
N LYS A 319 -20.01 8.60 8.82
CA LYS A 319 -20.02 8.93 10.23
C LYS A 319 -18.63 8.82 10.84
N PRO A 320 -18.37 9.48 11.97
CA PRO A 320 -17.13 9.30 12.72
C PRO A 320 -16.95 7.86 13.20
N LEU A 321 -15.71 7.40 13.20
CA LEU A 321 -15.24 6.12 13.75
C LEU A 321 -13.99 6.37 14.59
N LEU A 322 -13.99 5.88 15.82
CA LEU A 322 -12.77 5.85 16.62
C LEU A 322 -11.90 4.67 16.18
N ASP A 323 -10.75 4.94 15.59
CA ASP A 323 -9.73 3.97 15.22
C ASP A 323 -8.45 4.19 16.02
N GLY A 324 -8.26 3.36 17.04
CA GLY A 324 -7.22 3.60 18.04
C GLY A 324 -7.54 4.86 18.87
N ASP A 325 -6.68 5.85 18.79
CA ASP A 325 -6.79 7.17 19.43
C ASP A 325 -7.14 8.31 18.44
N ARG A 326 -7.42 7.96 17.18
CA ARG A 326 -7.81 8.88 16.10
C ARG A 326 -9.30 8.73 15.77
N VAL A 327 -9.91 9.83 15.34
CA VAL A 327 -11.25 9.81 14.76
C VAL A 327 -11.13 9.96 13.26
N VAL A 328 -11.72 9.03 12.52
CA VAL A 328 -11.71 8.96 11.06
C VAL A 328 -13.13 8.85 10.52
N ALA A 329 -13.35 9.07 9.23
CA ALA A 329 -14.64 8.81 8.59
C ALA A 329 -14.80 7.31 8.30
N THR A 330 -16.03 6.79 8.40
CA THR A 330 -16.40 5.45 7.93
C THR A 330 -17.76 5.49 7.25
N GLY A 331 -18.01 4.56 6.33
CA GLY A 331 -19.27 4.52 5.60
C GLY A 331 -19.29 3.43 4.53
N GLU A 332 -20.12 3.67 3.53
CA GLU A 332 -20.30 2.79 2.37
C GLU A 332 -19.98 3.57 1.10
N ALA A 333 -19.18 2.98 0.22
CA ALA A 333 -18.85 3.49 -1.11
C ALA A 333 -19.57 2.62 -2.14
N ILE A 334 -20.54 3.19 -2.84
CA ILE A 334 -21.45 2.49 -3.76
C ILE A 334 -21.17 2.94 -5.18
N GLU A 335 -20.98 2.00 -6.11
CA GLU A 335 -20.76 2.32 -7.52
C GLU A 335 -21.90 3.15 -8.09
N LYS A 336 -21.56 4.30 -8.71
CA LYS A 336 -22.50 5.10 -9.49
C LYS A 336 -22.74 4.45 -10.85
N SER A 337 -23.98 4.13 -11.15
CA SER A 337 -24.35 3.62 -12.47
C SER A 337 -24.63 4.78 -13.41
N ALA A 338 -23.90 4.87 -14.51
CA ALA A 338 -24.19 5.80 -15.60
C ALA A 338 -24.24 5.04 -16.93
N PRO A 339 -25.21 5.36 -17.82
CA PRO A 339 -25.33 4.72 -19.13
C PRO A 339 -24.02 4.85 -19.93
N GLY A 340 -23.52 3.74 -20.47
CA GLY A 340 -22.30 3.71 -21.28
C GLY A 340 -20.99 3.81 -20.49
N GLN A 341 -21.03 3.91 -19.17
CA GLN A 341 -19.84 3.90 -18.34
C GLN A 341 -19.32 2.47 -18.15
N THR A 342 -18.00 2.29 -18.29
CA THR A 342 -17.35 1.03 -17.94
C THR A 342 -17.53 0.73 -16.45
N LEU A 343 -17.86 -0.52 -16.10
CA LEU A 343 -17.99 -0.98 -14.72
C LEU A 343 -16.76 -0.64 -13.90
N TYR A 344 -16.96 -0.26 -12.65
CA TYR A 344 -15.90 0.17 -11.74
C TYR A 344 -14.77 -0.87 -11.66
N ARG A 345 -15.11 -2.15 -11.48
CA ARG A 345 -14.13 -3.24 -11.42
C ARG A 345 -13.29 -3.32 -12.69
N THR A 346 -13.92 -3.31 -13.87
CA THR A 346 -13.21 -3.41 -15.14
C THR A 346 -12.26 -2.22 -15.35
N TRP A 347 -12.74 -1.02 -15.05
CA TRP A 347 -11.92 0.20 -15.10
C TRP A 347 -10.75 0.13 -14.12
N ALA A 348 -11.01 -0.17 -12.84
CA ALA A 348 -9.98 -0.23 -11.82
C ALA A 348 -8.92 -1.32 -12.08
N THR A 349 -9.34 -2.49 -12.59
CA THR A 349 -8.41 -3.57 -13.00
C THR A 349 -7.50 -3.12 -14.14
N GLY A 350 -8.01 -2.38 -15.13
CA GLY A 350 -7.20 -1.80 -16.20
C GLY A 350 -6.16 -0.81 -15.66
N ILE A 351 -6.60 0.11 -14.79
CA ILE A 351 -5.70 1.06 -14.11
C ILE A 351 -4.60 0.32 -13.33
N VAL A 352 -4.97 -0.66 -12.51
CA VAL A 352 -3.99 -1.42 -11.71
C VAL A 352 -2.96 -2.12 -12.60
N ARG A 353 -3.39 -2.74 -13.71
CA ARG A 353 -2.45 -3.34 -14.67
C ARG A 353 -1.45 -2.32 -15.22
N ASP A 354 -1.93 -1.16 -15.63
CA ASP A 354 -1.07 -0.11 -16.18
C ASP A 354 -0.11 0.48 -15.13
N GLU A 355 -0.58 0.67 -13.89
CA GLU A 355 0.24 1.20 -12.81
C GLU A 355 1.27 0.19 -12.28
N LEU A 356 0.93 -1.10 -12.18
CA LEU A 356 1.91 -2.16 -11.88
C LEU A 356 3.01 -2.23 -12.94
N HIS A 357 2.64 -2.12 -14.23
CA HIS A 357 3.57 -2.08 -15.34
C HIS A 357 4.54 -0.91 -15.22
N LYS A 358 3.99 0.30 -15.04
CA LYS A 358 4.74 1.54 -14.91
C LYS A 358 5.67 1.51 -13.69
N ALA A 359 5.15 1.06 -12.53
CA ALA A 359 5.91 0.96 -11.29
C ALA A 359 7.12 0.03 -11.42
N GLY A 360 6.98 -1.13 -12.08
CA GLY A 360 8.08 -2.06 -12.29
C GLY A 360 9.22 -1.47 -13.14
N TRP A 361 8.87 -0.75 -14.21
CA TRP A 361 9.84 -0.05 -15.04
C TRP A 361 10.53 1.10 -14.30
N ARG A 362 9.76 1.88 -13.54
CA ARG A 362 10.26 3.00 -12.73
C ARG A 362 11.19 2.53 -11.61
N LEU A 363 10.86 1.41 -10.96
CA LEU A 363 11.72 0.81 -9.94
C LEU A 363 13.08 0.39 -10.55
N ALA A 364 13.06 -0.27 -11.71
CA ALA A 364 14.29 -0.67 -12.41
C ALA A 364 15.14 0.54 -12.80
N ASP A 365 14.54 1.57 -13.43
CA ASP A 365 15.22 2.79 -13.86
C ASP A 365 15.79 3.56 -12.65
N LEU A 366 15.02 3.72 -11.58
CA LEU A 366 15.47 4.36 -10.36
C LEU A 366 16.70 3.66 -9.78
N LEU A 367 16.62 2.34 -9.57
CA LEU A 367 17.73 1.57 -9.00
C LEU A 367 18.97 1.60 -9.90
N GLN A 368 18.79 1.61 -11.23
CA GLN A 368 19.91 1.71 -12.17
C GLN A 368 20.61 3.07 -12.13
N LYS A 369 19.87 4.14 -11.80
CA LYS A 369 20.43 5.50 -11.69
C LYS A 369 21.13 5.76 -10.37
N ILE A 370 20.76 5.06 -9.30
CA ILE A 370 21.26 5.35 -7.95
C ILE A 370 22.26 4.33 -7.41
N LEU A 371 22.40 3.17 -8.05
CA LEU A 371 23.35 2.09 -7.70
C LEU A 371 24.42 1.91 -8.76
#